data_e2df85ecc4b374aa830203197c8afd25
#
_entry.id   e2df85ecc4b374aa830203197c8afd25
#
_cell.length_a   1.000
_cell.length_b   1.000
_cell.length_c   1.000
_cell.angle_alpha   90.00
_cell.angle_beta   90.00
_cell.angle_gamma   90.00
#
_symmetry.space_group_name_H-M   'P 1'
#
loop_
_entity.id
_entity.type
_entity.pdbx_description
1 polymer ?
#
loop_
_entity_poly.entity_id
_entity_poly.type
_entity_poly.pdbx_seq_one_letter_code
_entity_poly.pdbx_strand_id
1 'polypeptide(L)'
;MNKHSEVITTAITNYDIHDIARASTTYDVERYFIIHNVPSQRELAETVMSHWKTGFGSTYNPDRKDAFKHVELVNSIRQAIDMVTELEGQTPIVCTTDARTYDNTITYASLRKSLESESRPVVVLFGTGYGMTKETMEDFDYILEPIYGHGDYNHLSVRSAVSIILDRLRGEAWWNK
;
A
#
# COMPACT_ATOMS: atom_id res chain seq x y z
N MET A 1 -2.84 -1.61 15.21
CA MET A 1 -2.77 -1.79 16.72
C MET A 1 -2.45 -0.46 17.39
N ASN A 2 -2.64 -0.36 18.70
CA ASN A 2 -2.10 0.72 19.54
C ASN A 2 -0.82 0.25 20.27
N LYS A 3 -0.24 1.12 21.11
CA LYS A 3 0.97 0.81 21.91
C LYS A 3 0.81 -0.33 22.94
N HIS A 4 -0.42 -0.76 23.21
CA HIS A 4 -0.77 -1.86 24.11
C HIS A 4 -1.13 -3.15 23.37
N SER A 5 -0.87 -3.24 22.07
CA SER A 5 -1.23 -4.35 21.17
C SER A 5 -2.74 -4.60 21.03
N GLU A 6 -3.57 -3.61 21.37
CA GLU A 6 -5.00 -3.69 21.16
C GLU A 6 -5.34 -3.34 19.71
N VAL A 7 -6.29 -4.06 19.10
CA VAL A 7 -6.79 -3.76 17.77
C VAL A 7 -7.58 -2.45 17.81
N ILE A 8 -7.12 -1.46 17.08
CA ILE A 8 -7.78 -0.16 16.95
C ILE A 8 -7.99 0.17 15.48
N THR A 9 -8.94 1.04 15.22
CA THR A 9 -9.14 1.67 13.92
C THR A 9 -8.41 3.01 13.89
N THR A 10 -7.60 3.24 12.87
CA THR A 10 -6.92 4.52 12.64
C THR A 10 -7.70 5.35 11.63
N ALA A 11 -7.59 6.67 11.70
CA ALA A 11 -8.24 7.56 10.74
C ALA A 11 -7.51 7.53 9.38
N ILE A 12 -8.27 7.66 8.30
CA ILE A 12 -7.74 7.98 6.97
C ILE A 12 -7.38 9.46 6.95
N THR A 13 -6.18 9.79 6.50
CA THR A 13 -5.80 11.20 6.31
C THR A 13 -5.85 11.60 4.84
N ASN A 14 -6.22 12.85 4.58
CA ASN A 14 -6.22 13.39 3.22
C ASN A 14 -4.84 13.30 2.56
N TYR A 15 -3.77 13.50 3.34
CA TYR A 15 -2.39 13.38 2.85
C TYR A 15 -2.07 11.96 2.38
N ASP A 16 -2.46 10.93 3.15
CA ASP A 16 -2.19 9.54 2.77
C ASP A 16 -2.89 9.18 1.47
N ILE A 17 -4.16 9.58 1.30
CA ILE A 17 -4.91 9.34 0.06
C ILE A 17 -4.16 9.94 -1.14
N HIS A 18 -3.77 11.21 -1.06
CA HIS A 18 -3.12 11.92 -2.15
C HIS A 18 -1.70 11.45 -2.44
N ASP A 19 -0.88 11.32 -1.41
CA ASP A 19 0.54 11.01 -1.58
C ASP A 19 0.73 9.57 -2.06
N ILE A 20 -0.05 8.63 -1.53
CA ILE A 20 0.00 7.23 -1.96
C ILE A 20 -0.55 7.08 -3.38
N ALA A 21 -1.66 7.74 -3.73
CA ALA A 21 -2.20 7.71 -5.09
C ALA A 21 -1.16 8.18 -6.13
N ARG A 22 -0.46 9.27 -5.84
CA ARG A 22 0.57 9.83 -6.72
C ARG A 22 1.81 8.93 -6.80
N ALA A 23 2.28 8.40 -5.67
CA ALA A 23 3.38 7.45 -5.65
C ALA A 23 3.01 6.20 -6.45
N SER A 24 1.83 5.64 -6.25
CA SER A 24 1.35 4.47 -6.99
C SER A 24 1.35 4.70 -8.51
N THR A 25 0.86 5.86 -8.96
CA THR A 25 0.86 6.22 -10.38
C THR A 25 2.29 6.42 -10.91
N THR A 26 3.18 7.04 -10.14
CA THR A 26 4.58 7.26 -10.53
C THR A 26 5.32 5.95 -10.78
N TYR A 27 5.03 4.92 -9.99
CA TYR A 27 5.68 3.61 -10.07
C TYR A 27 4.87 2.56 -10.82
N ASP A 28 3.85 3.00 -11.58
CA ASP A 28 3.02 2.13 -12.44
C ASP A 28 2.39 0.97 -11.65
N VAL A 29 1.78 1.32 -10.51
CA VAL A 29 0.99 0.39 -9.70
C VAL A 29 -0.44 0.36 -10.22
N GLU A 30 -0.93 -0.82 -10.60
CA GLU A 30 -2.25 -1.01 -11.21
C GLU A 30 -3.41 -0.54 -10.33
N ARG A 31 -3.32 -0.78 -9.02
CA ARG A 31 -4.40 -0.48 -8.06
C ARG A 31 -3.84 0.00 -6.73
N TYR A 32 -4.51 1.01 -6.16
CA TYR A 32 -4.33 1.42 -4.78
C TYR A 32 -5.64 1.22 -4.02
N PHE A 33 -5.67 0.26 -3.11
CA PHE A 33 -6.82 -0.02 -2.26
C PHE A 33 -6.73 0.72 -0.93
N ILE A 34 -7.71 1.55 -0.63
CA ILE A 34 -7.93 2.10 0.72
C ILE A 34 -8.86 1.12 1.44
N ILE A 35 -8.36 0.50 2.51
CA ILE A 35 -9.09 -0.51 3.26
C ILE A 35 -9.62 0.12 4.56
N HIS A 36 -10.93 0.26 4.66
CA HIS A 36 -11.54 0.80 5.88
C HIS A 36 -12.99 0.33 6.03
N ASN A 37 -13.38 -0.05 7.27
CA ASN A 37 -14.72 -0.58 7.57
C ASN A 37 -15.61 0.43 8.33
N VAL A 38 -15.08 1.56 8.82
CA VAL A 38 -15.87 2.57 9.54
C VAL A 38 -16.58 3.50 8.56
N PRO A 39 -17.92 3.65 8.63
CA PRO A 39 -18.69 4.40 7.64
C PRO A 39 -18.22 5.85 7.47
N SER A 40 -17.97 6.60 8.56
CA SER A 40 -17.54 7.99 8.49
C SER A 40 -16.17 8.18 7.81
N GLN A 41 -15.27 7.21 7.96
CA GLN A 41 -13.96 7.25 7.29
C GLN A 41 -14.09 6.91 5.80
N ARG A 42 -14.99 6.01 5.47
CA ARG A 42 -15.31 5.69 4.07
C ARG A 42 -15.93 6.89 3.36
N GLU A 43 -16.90 7.56 3.99
CA GLU A 43 -17.53 8.78 3.47
C GLU A 43 -16.49 9.89 3.20
N LEU A 44 -15.52 10.07 4.12
CA LEU A 44 -14.40 11.00 3.91
C LEU A 44 -13.59 10.61 2.67
N ALA A 45 -13.18 9.35 2.56
CA ALA A 45 -12.41 8.87 1.42
C ALA A 45 -13.19 9.01 0.10
N GLU A 46 -14.46 8.63 0.08
CA GLU A 46 -15.36 8.77 -1.08
C GLU A 46 -15.52 10.23 -1.51
N THR A 47 -15.64 11.16 -0.56
CA THR A 47 -15.73 12.60 -0.83
C THR A 47 -14.45 13.10 -1.52
N VAL A 48 -13.28 12.73 -1.00
CA VAL A 48 -11.99 13.09 -1.61
C VAL A 48 -11.85 12.48 -3.00
N MET A 49 -12.13 11.18 -3.13
CA MET A 49 -12.03 10.47 -4.41
C MET A 49 -12.97 11.06 -5.46
N SER A 50 -14.23 11.34 -5.11
CA SER A 50 -15.21 11.93 -6.02
C SER A 50 -14.79 13.31 -6.50
N HIS A 51 -14.24 14.15 -5.61
CA HIS A 51 -13.74 15.47 -5.98
C HIS A 51 -12.67 15.39 -7.08
N TRP A 52 -11.75 14.44 -6.99
CA TRP A 52 -10.64 14.30 -7.93
C TRP A 52 -10.95 13.43 -9.16
N LYS A 53 -11.84 12.43 -9.04
CA LYS A 53 -12.23 11.57 -10.18
C LYS A 53 -13.20 12.27 -11.13
N THR A 54 -14.22 12.93 -10.59
CA THR A 54 -15.36 13.45 -11.36
C THR A 54 -15.78 14.88 -11.02
N GLY A 55 -15.36 15.40 -9.85
CA GLY A 55 -15.69 16.74 -9.38
C GLY A 55 -14.81 17.84 -10.00
N PHE A 56 -14.90 19.06 -9.44
CA PHE A 56 -14.15 20.23 -9.91
C PHE A 56 -12.63 19.98 -9.98
N GLY A 57 -12.06 19.26 -9.01
CA GLY A 57 -10.64 18.93 -9.01
C GLY A 57 -10.17 18.19 -10.24
N SER A 58 -11.03 17.38 -10.83
CA SER A 58 -10.72 16.60 -12.05
C SER A 58 -10.47 17.45 -13.29
N THR A 59 -11.06 18.65 -13.34
CA THR A 59 -10.87 19.62 -14.41
C THR A 59 -9.72 20.57 -14.10
N TYR A 60 -9.58 20.91 -12.82
CA TYR A 60 -8.54 21.84 -12.35
C TYR A 60 -7.13 21.27 -12.44
N ASN A 61 -6.96 19.97 -12.15
CA ASN A 61 -5.65 19.30 -12.18
C ASN A 61 -5.78 17.89 -12.79
N PRO A 62 -5.57 17.76 -14.11
CA PRO A 62 -5.67 16.49 -14.84
C PRO A 62 -4.70 15.42 -14.33
N ASP A 63 -3.46 15.79 -13.97
CA ASP A 63 -2.46 14.83 -13.45
C ASP A 63 -2.92 14.20 -12.13
N ARG A 64 -3.59 15.00 -11.28
CA ARG A 64 -4.16 14.48 -10.03
C ARG A 64 -5.38 13.60 -10.30
N LYS A 65 -6.21 13.94 -11.28
CA LYS A 65 -7.28 13.05 -11.74
C LYS A 65 -6.72 11.70 -12.17
N ASP A 66 -5.63 11.70 -12.92
CA ASP A 66 -4.99 10.47 -13.38
C ASP A 66 -4.48 9.63 -12.21
N ALA A 67 -3.87 10.25 -11.21
CA ALA A 67 -3.44 9.54 -9.99
C ALA A 67 -4.59 8.88 -9.22
N PHE A 68 -5.80 9.45 -9.29
CA PHE A 68 -6.97 8.90 -8.60
C PHE A 68 -7.73 7.83 -9.39
N LYS A 69 -7.43 7.59 -10.66
CA LYS A 69 -8.11 6.57 -11.49
C LYS A 69 -8.03 5.17 -10.87
N HIS A 70 -6.87 4.84 -10.30
CA HIS A 70 -6.54 3.53 -9.78
C HIS A 70 -6.84 3.37 -8.28
N VAL A 71 -7.39 4.41 -7.63
CA VAL A 71 -7.73 4.37 -6.20
C VAL A 71 -9.10 3.72 -6.01
N GLU A 72 -9.17 2.72 -5.15
CA GLU A 72 -10.40 2.00 -4.82
C GLU A 72 -10.61 1.91 -3.32
N LEU A 73 -11.86 1.95 -2.87
CA LEU A 73 -12.22 1.88 -1.47
C LEU A 73 -12.92 0.53 -1.19
N VAL A 74 -12.31 -0.26 -0.31
CA VAL A 74 -12.79 -1.59 0.06
C VAL A 74 -12.99 -1.72 1.57
N ASN A 75 -13.75 -2.73 2.01
CA ASN A 75 -14.09 -2.93 3.42
C ASN A 75 -13.06 -3.79 4.18
N SER A 76 -12.29 -4.61 3.45
CA SER A 76 -11.38 -5.58 4.07
C SER A 76 -10.22 -5.93 3.14
N ILE A 77 -9.15 -6.47 3.71
CA ILE A 77 -8.02 -7.06 2.97
C ILE A 77 -8.54 -8.18 2.05
N ARG A 78 -9.45 -9.01 2.56
CA ARG A 78 -10.05 -10.10 1.77
C ARG A 78 -10.72 -9.59 0.51
N GLN A 79 -11.51 -8.52 0.62
CA GLN A 79 -12.17 -7.92 -0.55
C GLN A 79 -11.15 -7.41 -1.58
N ALA A 80 -10.05 -6.79 -1.15
CA ALA A 80 -8.98 -6.36 -2.05
C ALA A 80 -8.35 -7.56 -2.79
N ILE A 81 -8.03 -8.63 -2.08
CA ILE A 81 -7.47 -9.86 -2.64
C ILE A 81 -8.44 -10.52 -3.64
N ASP A 82 -9.72 -10.61 -3.28
CA ASP A 82 -10.74 -11.18 -4.15
C ASP A 82 -10.90 -10.37 -5.45
N MET A 83 -10.89 -9.04 -5.37
CA MET A 83 -10.92 -8.16 -6.54
C MET A 83 -9.70 -8.36 -7.45
N VAL A 84 -8.50 -8.44 -6.89
CA VAL A 84 -7.28 -8.72 -7.67
C VAL A 84 -7.38 -10.11 -8.31
N THR A 85 -7.85 -11.10 -7.58
CA THR A 85 -8.02 -12.48 -8.09
C THR A 85 -9.00 -12.53 -9.26
N GLU A 86 -10.10 -11.79 -9.17
CA GLU A 86 -11.10 -11.70 -10.25
C GLU A 86 -10.54 -11.01 -11.50
N LEU A 87 -9.80 -9.91 -11.32
CA LEU A 87 -9.22 -9.12 -12.42
C LEU A 87 -8.10 -9.89 -13.15
N GLU A 88 -7.24 -10.55 -12.39
CA GLU A 88 -6.02 -11.20 -12.92
C GLU A 88 -6.23 -12.70 -13.23
N GLY A 89 -7.37 -13.27 -12.82
CA GLY A 89 -7.67 -14.70 -13.02
C GLY A 89 -6.84 -15.64 -12.13
N GLN A 90 -6.07 -15.10 -11.17
CA GLN A 90 -5.23 -15.87 -10.25
C GLN A 90 -5.03 -15.15 -8.92
N THR A 91 -4.89 -15.92 -7.84
CA THR A 91 -4.67 -15.38 -6.50
C THR A 91 -3.32 -14.67 -6.40
N PRO A 92 -3.26 -13.42 -5.91
CA PRO A 92 -2.01 -12.68 -5.77
C PRO A 92 -1.07 -13.29 -4.71
N ILE A 93 0.21 -13.00 -4.84
CA ILE A 93 1.15 -13.07 -3.72
C ILE A 93 0.82 -11.90 -2.79
N VAL A 94 0.63 -12.18 -1.51
CA VAL A 94 0.36 -11.15 -0.50
C VAL A 94 1.60 -10.91 0.34
N CYS A 95 2.15 -9.71 0.24
CA CYS A 95 3.30 -9.27 1.01
C CYS A 95 2.89 -8.12 1.94
N THR A 96 3.17 -8.24 3.22
CA THR A 96 2.94 -7.14 4.17
C THR A 96 4.24 -6.43 4.55
N THR A 97 4.14 -5.30 5.23
CA THR A 97 5.27 -4.47 5.65
C THR A 97 5.27 -4.29 7.17
N ASP A 98 6.44 -4.35 7.78
CA ASP A 98 6.65 -4.07 9.20
C ASP A 98 8.02 -3.41 9.42
N ALA A 99 8.23 -2.78 10.57
CA ALA A 99 9.53 -2.23 10.97
C ALA A 99 10.46 -3.28 11.63
N ARG A 100 10.00 -4.51 11.77
CA ARG A 100 10.70 -5.65 12.37
C ARG A 100 10.93 -6.75 11.34
N THR A 101 11.86 -7.66 11.63
CA THR A 101 12.11 -8.86 10.82
C THR A 101 11.42 -10.09 11.42
N TYR A 102 11.06 -11.05 10.57
CA TYR A 102 10.35 -12.28 10.88
C TYR A 102 10.96 -13.45 10.09
N ASP A 103 10.58 -14.68 10.41
CA ASP A 103 11.10 -15.88 9.73
C ASP A 103 10.76 -15.94 8.25
N ASN A 104 9.61 -15.40 7.86
CA ASN A 104 9.13 -15.29 6.47
C ASN A 104 9.45 -13.93 5.82
N THR A 105 10.50 -13.23 6.30
CA THR A 105 10.93 -11.95 5.72
C THR A 105 11.55 -12.18 4.33
N ILE A 106 11.02 -11.47 3.32
CA ILE A 106 11.57 -11.42 1.96
C ILE A 106 12.35 -10.12 1.75
N THR A 107 13.48 -10.21 1.03
CA THR A 107 14.27 -9.01 0.69
C THR A 107 13.66 -8.23 -0.48
N TYR A 108 13.97 -6.93 -0.57
CA TYR A 108 13.58 -6.11 -1.73
C TYR A 108 14.06 -6.71 -3.05
N ALA A 109 15.30 -7.21 -3.07
CA ALA A 109 15.88 -7.81 -4.26
C ALA A 109 15.11 -9.07 -4.72
N SER A 110 14.71 -9.92 -3.77
CA SER A 110 13.95 -11.13 -4.07
C SER A 110 12.53 -10.80 -4.56
N LEU A 111 11.82 -9.89 -3.88
CA LEU A 111 10.47 -9.50 -4.30
C LEU A 111 10.49 -8.76 -5.64
N ARG A 112 11.48 -7.89 -5.89
CA ARG A 112 11.67 -7.23 -7.19
C ARG A 112 11.88 -8.26 -8.32
N LYS A 113 12.70 -9.28 -8.07
CA LYS A 113 12.90 -10.36 -9.04
C LYS A 113 11.61 -11.12 -9.33
N SER A 114 10.79 -11.41 -8.32
CA SER A 114 9.46 -12.02 -8.51
C SER A 114 8.56 -11.15 -9.38
N LEU A 115 8.51 -9.84 -9.14
CA LEU A 115 7.75 -8.89 -9.97
C LEU A 115 8.20 -8.85 -11.44
N GLU A 116 9.46 -9.14 -11.73
CA GLU A 116 10.02 -9.15 -13.10
C GLU A 116 9.84 -10.50 -13.80
N SER A 117 9.80 -11.60 -13.06
CA SER A 117 9.87 -12.97 -13.60
C SER A 117 8.58 -13.78 -13.50
N GLU A 118 7.67 -13.41 -12.59
CA GLU A 118 6.44 -14.14 -12.34
C GLU A 118 5.23 -13.42 -12.96
N SER A 119 4.28 -14.21 -13.49
CA SER A 119 3.01 -13.65 -14.00
C SER A 119 1.99 -13.41 -12.88
N ARG A 120 2.29 -13.84 -11.65
CA ARG A 120 1.39 -13.72 -10.50
C ARG A 120 1.36 -12.28 -9.99
N PRO A 121 0.17 -11.69 -9.82
CA PRO A 121 0.08 -10.34 -9.25
C PRO A 121 0.58 -10.32 -7.80
N VAL A 122 1.11 -9.19 -7.37
CA VAL A 122 1.59 -8.98 -6.00
C VAL A 122 0.79 -7.87 -5.35
N VAL A 123 0.24 -8.15 -4.17
CA VAL A 123 -0.43 -7.17 -3.31
C VAL A 123 0.50 -6.85 -2.14
N VAL A 124 0.91 -5.58 -2.02
CA VAL A 124 1.71 -5.11 -0.89
C VAL A 124 0.81 -4.38 0.10
N LEU A 125 0.75 -4.87 1.34
CA LEU A 125 -0.07 -4.32 2.40
C LEU A 125 0.74 -3.40 3.31
N PHE A 126 0.20 -2.22 3.56
CA PHE A 126 0.78 -1.22 4.45
C PHE A 126 -0.13 -1.01 5.66
N GLY A 127 0.40 -1.21 6.85
CA GLY A 127 -0.28 -0.89 8.09
C GLY A 127 -0.10 0.57 8.49
N THR A 128 -1.01 1.07 9.33
CA THR A 128 -0.94 2.39 9.95
C THR A 128 -0.82 2.28 11.48
N GLY A 129 -0.38 3.33 12.16
CA GLY A 129 -0.17 3.32 13.61
C GLY A 129 0.95 2.36 14.00
N TYR A 130 0.64 1.35 14.80
CA TYR A 130 1.59 0.31 15.23
C TYR A 130 1.54 -0.96 14.35
N GLY A 131 1.07 -0.85 13.12
CA GLY A 131 1.00 -1.94 12.17
C GLY A 131 -0.18 -2.90 12.36
N MET A 132 -0.08 -4.06 11.74
CA MET A 132 -1.04 -5.16 11.84
C MET A 132 -0.68 -6.09 13.01
N THR A 133 -1.60 -6.96 13.43
CA THR A 133 -1.29 -7.97 14.45
C THR A 133 -0.37 -9.04 13.85
N LYS A 134 0.41 -9.69 14.72
CA LYS A 134 1.32 -10.76 14.29
C LYS A 134 0.55 -11.89 13.62
N GLU A 135 -0.57 -12.29 14.19
CA GLU A 135 -1.44 -13.34 13.66
C GLU A 135 -1.92 -12.99 12.24
N THR A 136 -2.34 -11.74 12.01
CA THR A 136 -2.75 -11.28 10.67
C THR A 136 -1.59 -11.30 9.66
N MET A 137 -0.38 -10.98 10.11
CA MET A 137 0.79 -10.95 9.22
C MET A 137 1.31 -12.35 8.89
N GLU A 138 1.17 -13.31 9.80
CA GLU A 138 1.57 -14.71 9.60
C GLU A 138 0.70 -15.45 8.57
N ASP A 139 -0.50 -14.95 8.29
CA ASP A 139 -1.41 -15.50 7.28
C ASP A 139 -1.02 -15.12 5.84
N PHE A 140 -0.03 -14.22 5.65
CA PHE A 140 0.40 -13.77 4.34
C PHE A 140 1.67 -14.50 3.85
N ASP A 141 1.88 -14.50 2.53
CA ASP A 141 3.00 -15.22 1.92
C ASP A 141 4.34 -14.69 2.42
N TYR A 142 4.50 -13.36 2.52
CA TYR A 142 5.76 -12.72 2.91
C TYR A 142 5.56 -11.47 3.77
N ILE A 143 6.61 -11.16 4.54
CA ILE A 143 6.80 -9.86 5.20
C ILE A 143 8.03 -9.21 4.58
N LEU A 144 7.88 -8.01 4.02
CA LEU A 144 8.98 -7.30 3.37
C LEU A 144 9.99 -6.82 4.42
N GLU A 145 11.27 -6.92 4.09
CA GLU A 145 12.33 -6.45 4.98
C GLU A 145 12.15 -4.96 5.33
N PRO A 146 12.48 -4.55 6.57
CA PRO A 146 12.33 -3.18 7.01
C PRO A 146 13.15 -2.18 6.19
N ILE A 147 12.72 -0.92 6.22
CA ILE A 147 13.53 0.20 5.72
C ILE A 147 14.51 0.59 6.80
N TYR A 148 15.81 0.42 6.54
CA TYR A 148 16.87 0.84 7.44
C TYR A 148 17.50 2.16 7.00
N GLY A 149 17.73 3.06 7.98
CA GLY A 149 18.60 4.21 7.88
C GLY A 149 19.95 3.94 8.55
N HIS A 150 20.74 4.98 8.75
CA HIS A 150 22.01 4.87 9.48
C HIS A 150 21.86 4.74 11.00
N GLY A 151 20.74 5.21 11.56
CA GLY A 151 20.43 5.15 12.99
C GLY A 151 19.44 4.05 13.32
N ASP A 152 19.13 3.95 14.61
CA ASP A 152 18.22 2.93 15.16
C ASP A 152 16.73 3.25 14.90
N TYR A 153 16.42 4.47 14.42
CA TYR A 153 15.05 4.89 14.16
C TYR A 153 14.60 4.49 12.75
N ASN A 154 13.58 3.63 12.65
CA ASN A 154 13.03 3.14 11.38
C ASN A 154 11.49 3.28 11.27
N HIS A 155 10.87 4.11 12.11
CA HIS A 155 9.43 4.35 12.10
C HIS A 155 9.08 5.53 11.16
N LEU A 156 8.69 5.21 9.95
CA LEU A 156 8.26 6.16 8.93
C LEU A 156 6.73 6.35 8.95
N SER A 157 6.24 7.50 8.47
CA SER A 157 4.82 7.60 8.12
C SER A 157 4.49 6.62 6.98
N VAL A 158 3.24 6.13 6.93
CA VAL A 158 2.83 5.16 5.90
C VAL A 158 3.12 5.66 4.48
N ARG A 159 2.83 6.91 4.17
CA ARG A 159 3.07 7.49 2.84
C ARG A 159 4.55 7.59 2.48
N SER A 160 5.42 7.85 3.47
CA SER A 160 6.87 7.83 3.26
C SER A 160 7.38 6.41 3.02
N ALA A 161 6.92 5.44 3.82
CA ALA A 161 7.25 4.03 3.63
C ALA A 161 6.81 3.54 2.25
N VAL A 162 5.57 3.84 1.82
CA VAL A 162 5.06 3.50 0.48
C VAL A 162 5.98 4.03 -0.61
N SER A 163 6.34 5.31 -0.56
CA SER A 163 7.18 5.92 -1.61
C SER A 163 8.56 5.26 -1.71
N ILE A 164 9.20 4.99 -0.56
CA ILE A 164 10.52 4.33 -0.54
C ILE A 164 10.42 2.88 -1.01
N ILE A 165 9.40 2.15 -0.58
CA ILE A 165 9.20 0.75 -0.95
C ILE A 165 8.90 0.62 -2.44
N LEU A 166 8.03 1.45 -2.98
CA LEU A 166 7.73 1.45 -4.41
C LEU A 166 8.98 1.81 -5.24
N ASP A 167 9.78 2.79 -4.81
CA ASP A 167 11.05 3.10 -5.46
C ASP A 167 12.00 1.90 -5.49
N ARG A 168 12.15 1.19 -4.37
CA ARG A 168 13.00 -0.01 -4.30
C ARG A 168 12.49 -1.18 -5.14
N LEU A 169 11.18 -1.35 -5.25
CA LEU A 169 10.57 -2.47 -5.97
C LEU A 169 10.39 -2.19 -7.47
N ARG A 170 10.06 -0.96 -7.86
CA ARG A 170 9.63 -0.59 -9.22
C ARG A 170 10.44 0.55 -9.82
N GLY A 171 11.20 1.28 -8.99
CA GLY A 171 12.01 2.41 -9.44
C GLY A 171 13.20 1.97 -10.31
N GLU A 172 13.81 2.93 -11.00
CA GLU A 172 15.00 2.71 -11.80
C GLU A 172 16.17 2.28 -10.90
N ALA A 173 16.90 1.26 -11.31
CA ALA A 173 18.06 0.75 -10.57
C ALA A 173 19.27 1.71 -10.70
N TRP A 174 19.11 2.93 -10.21
CA TRP A 174 20.10 4.02 -10.30
C TRP A 174 21.46 3.68 -9.66
N TRP A 175 21.48 2.73 -8.72
CA TRP A 175 22.69 2.22 -8.06
C TRP A 175 23.51 1.27 -8.94
N ASN A 176 23.02 0.89 -10.11
CA ASN A 176 23.71 0.07 -11.09
C ASN A 176 24.29 0.88 -12.26
N LYS A 177 24.23 2.22 -12.19
CA LYS A 177 24.73 3.13 -13.22
C LYS A 177 26.17 3.53 -12.97
#